data_d55ce2671729c859414b8c7eb992f381
#
_entry.id   d55ce2671729c859414b8c7eb992f381
#
_cell.length_a   1.000
_cell.length_b   1.000
_cell.length_c   1.000
_cell.angle_alpha   90.00
_cell.angle_beta   90.00
_cell.angle_gamma   90.00
#
_symmetry.space_group_name_H-M   'P 1'
#
loop_
_entity.id
_entity.type
_entity.pdbx_description
1 polymer ?
#
loop_
_entity_poly.entity_id
_entity_poly.type
_entity_poly.pdbx_seq_one_letter_code
_entity_poly.pdbx_strand_id
1 'polypeptide(L)'
;MRNGSLIVGNPECIYTPNTEIVLTGEGKEQPDTTFGYYTKGIYVGEGGNLDLHGQDKLSWTKLRGTLVPEDGVYEYKIKLVDEPYGWQPRDKLIIASTDYDMNQAEEVEIVNCQIPCDGFCECTVQGDLKYTHYGKIYKVHIYLPI
;
A
#
# COMPACT_ATOMS: atom_id res chain seq x y z
N MET A 1 23.72 2.01 -4.93
CA MET A 1 24.71 2.97 -4.40
C MET A 1 25.72 2.21 -3.55
N ARG A 2 27.00 2.41 -3.76
CA ARG A 2 28.05 1.93 -2.87
C ARG A 2 28.71 3.16 -2.26
N ASN A 3 28.86 3.22 -0.94
CA ASN A 3 29.40 4.37 -0.21
C ASN A 3 28.77 5.73 -0.55
N GLY A 4 27.51 5.72 -0.99
CA GLY A 4 26.75 6.92 -1.32
C GLY A 4 25.45 6.97 -0.56
N SER A 5 24.90 8.16 -0.34
CA SER A 5 23.62 8.35 0.34
C SER A 5 22.64 9.10 -0.55
N LEU A 6 21.39 8.66 -0.54
CA LEU A 6 20.25 9.44 -1.02
C LEU A 6 19.36 9.71 0.20
N ILE A 7 19.29 10.96 0.60
CA ILE A 7 18.53 11.41 1.76
C ILE A 7 17.51 12.43 1.29
N VAL A 8 16.23 12.18 1.60
CA VAL A 8 15.11 13.08 1.30
C VAL A 8 14.31 13.30 2.56
N GLY A 9 14.39 14.50 3.12
CA GLY A 9 13.85 14.82 4.43
C GLY A 9 14.66 14.22 5.59
N ASN A 10 14.18 14.43 6.80
CA ASN A 10 14.68 13.79 8.02
C ASN A 10 13.54 13.80 9.08
N PRO A 11 13.68 13.12 10.24
CA PRO A 11 12.62 13.07 11.25
C PRO A 11 12.18 14.43 11.78
N GLU A 12 13.05 15.44 11.79
CA GLU A 12 12.76 16.79 12.27
C GLU A 12 12.24 17.71 11.15
N CYS A 13 12.50 17.35 9.88
CA CYS A 13 12.11 18.11 8.70
C CYS A 13 11.65 17.14 7.60
N ILE A 14 10.40 16.69 7.70
CA ILE A 14 9.80 15.78 6.72
C ILE A 14 9.67 16.45 5.35
N TYR A 15 9.83 15.65 4.30
CA TYR A 15 9.66 16.11 2.93
C TYR A 15 8.21 15.94 2.50
N THR A 16 7.49 17.05 2.30
CA THR A 16 6.05 17.04 1.98
C THR A 16 5.71 17.18 0.49
N PRO A 17 6.59 17.72 -0.39
CA PRO A 17 6.27 17.80 -1.81
C PRO A 17 6.17 16.43 -2.48
N ASN A 18 5.31 16.34 -3.50
CA ASN A 18 5.28 15.17 -4.36
C ASN A 18 6.59 15.06 -5.13
N THR A 19 7.20 13.87 -5.08
CA THR A 19 8.46 13.60 -5.76
C THR A 19 8.35 12.32 -6.55
N GLU A 20 8.84 12.39 -7.77
CA GLU A 20 8.93 11.26 -8.67
C GLU A 20 10.39 11.02 -9.05
N ILE A 21 10.86 9.78 -8.91
CA ILE A 21 12.16 9.34 -9.39
C ILE A 21 11.95 8.58 -10.69
N VAL A 22 12.27 9.22 -11.82
CA VAL A 22 12.11 8.62 -13.15
C VAL A 22 13.42 7.99 -13.60
N LEU A 23 13.41 6.67 -13.76
CA LEU A 23 14.53 5.93 -14.35
C LEU A 23 14.35 5.86 -15.86
N THR A 24 15.06 6.72 -16.58
CA THR A 24 15.02 6.78 -18.05
C THR A 24 15.93 5.76 -18.71
N GLY A 25 15.73 5.49 -19.99
CA GLY A 25 16.54 4.59 -20.83
C GLY A 25 15.75 3.40 -21.38
N GLU A 26 16.36 2.68 -22.31
CA GLU A 26 15.76 1.48 -22.89
C GLU A 26 15.76 0.35 -21.84
N GLY A 27 14.59 -0.23 -21.61
CA GLY A 27 14.41 -1.36 -20.71
C GLY A 27 14.94 -2.65 -21.36
N LYS A 28 16.26 -2.85 -21.32
CA LYS A 28 16.81 -4.17 -21.63
C LYS A 28 16.75 -5.00 -20.35
N GLU A 29 15.98 -6.06 -20.39
CA GLU A 29 15.81 -7.01 -19.29
C GLU A 29 17.07 -7.89 -19.04
N GLN A 30 18.24 -7.39 -19.36
CA GLN A 30 19.47 -8.12 -19.10
C GLN A 30 20.10 -7.65 -17.78
N PRO A 31 20.43 -8.56 -16.88
CA PRO A 31 21.15 -8.20 -15.67
C PRO A 31 22.50 -7.57 -16.06
N ASP A 32 22.89 -6.52 -15.33
CA ASP A 32 24.26 -6.02 -15.40
C ASP A 32 25.20 -7.16 -14.96
N THR A 33 25.93 -7.71 -15.90
CA THR A 33 26.84 -8.85 -15.66
C THR A 33 27.96 -8.52 -14.67
N THR A 34 28.23 -7.23 -14.46
CA THR A 34 29.25 -6.76 -13.50
C THR A 34 28.76 -6.89 -12.05
N PHE A 35 27.46 -6.69 -11.80
CA PHE A 35 26.90 -6.66 -10.46
C PHE A 35 25.73 -7.62 -10.25
N GLY A 36 25.27 -8.33 -11.30
CA GLY A 36 24.14 -9.24 -11.23
C GLY A 36 22.76 -8.57 -11.04
N TYR A 37 22.67 -7.26 -11.30
CA TYR A 37 21.43 -6.50 -11.15
C TYR A 37 20.81 -6.12 -12.49
N TYR A 38 19.51 -5.89 -12.51
CA TYR A 38 18.81 -5.37 -13.68
C TYR A 38 19.22 -3.92 -13.95
N THR A 39 19.13 -3.49 -15.21
CA THR A 39 19.60 -2.16 -15.66
C THR A 39 18.76 -0.99 -15.15
N LYS A 40 17.54 -1.25 -14.62
CA LYS A 40 16.67 -0.23 -14.01
C LYS A 40 16.32 -0.62 -12.59
N GLY A 41 16.64 0.27 -11.66
CA GLY A 41 16.35 0.09 -10.25
C GLY A 41 17.21 0.99 -9.37
N ILE A 42 16.83 1.10 -8.11
CA ILE A 42 17.63 1.72 -7.06
C ILE A 42 18.19 0.58 -6.21
N TYR A 43 19.49 0.43 -6.21
CA TYR A 43 20.19 -0.61 -5.45
C TYR A 43 21.03 0.04 -4.35
N VAL A 44 20.84 -0.41 -3.14
CA VAL A 44 21.61 0.04 -1.98
C VAL A 44 22.52 -1.12 -1.58
N GLY A 45 23.82 -0.98 -1.85
CA GLY A 45 24.84 -1.98 -1.51
C GLY A 45 25.61 -1.58 -0.25
N GLU A 46 26.71 -2.28 -0.01
CA GLU A 46 27.56 -2.08 1.15
C GLU A 46 28.00 -0.61 1.28
N GLY A 47 27.84 -0.03 2.46
CA GLY A 47 28.16 1.39 2.76
C GLY A 47 27.23 2.41 2.10
N GLY A 48 26.19 1.96 1.37
CA GLY A 48 25.15 2.84 0.81
C GLY A 48 24.05 3.13 1.82
N ASN A 49 23.41 4.29 1.71
CA ASN A 49 22.26 4.67 2.52
C ASN A 49 21.13 5.23 1.65
N LEU A 50 19.90 4.77 1.89
CA LEU A 50 18.68 5.33 1.33
C LEU A 50 17.77 5.71 2.49
N ASP A 51 17.55 7.00 2.69
CA ASP A 51 16.80 7.55 3.80
C ASP A 51 15.72 8.50 3.28
N LEU A 52 14.45 8.11 3.39
CA LEU A 52 13.33 8.83 2.84
C LEU A 52 12.32 9.11 3.95
N HIS A 53 12.16 10.37 4.33
CA HIS A 53 11.25 10.84 5.35
C HIS A 53 10.16 11.71 4.72
N GLY A 54 9.04 11.09 4.37
CA GLY A 54 7.83 11.76 3.91
C GLY A 54 6.86 12.04 5.05
N GLN A 55 5.67 12.53 4.69
CA GLN A 55 4.58 12.71 5.63
C GLN A 55 4.20 11.36 6.28
N ASP A 56 4.08 11.35 7.60
CA ASP A 56 3.68 10.17 8.34
C ASP A 56 2.20 9.83 8.07
N LYS A 57 1.98 8.60 7.64
CA LYS A 57 0.66 8.05 7.33
C LYS A 57 0.57 6.62 7.83
N LEU A 58 -0.62 6.21 8.21
CA LEU A 58 -0.88 4.79 8.44
C LEU A 58 -0.60 4.01 7.15
N SER A 59 0.42 3.15 7.17
CA SER A 59 0.88 2.44 5.98
C SER A 59 0.02 1.23 5.62
N TRP A 60 -0.68 0.63 6.59
CA TRP A 60 -1.63 -0.47 6.37
C TRP A 60 -2.59 -0.61 7.54
N THR A 61 -3.74 -1.21 7.29
CA THR A 61 -4.72 -1.59 8.30
C THR A 61 -5.51 -2.81 7.83
N LYS A 62 -6.46 -3.26 8.60
CA LYS A 62 -7.34 -4.38 8.26
C LYS A 62 -8.76 -3.89 8.00
N LEU A 63 -9.44 -4.51 7.05
CA LEU A 63 -10.88 -4.37 6.90
C LEU A 63 -11.58 -4.96 8.13
N ARG A 64 -12.56 -4.24 8.67
CA ARG A 64 -13.41 -4.71 9.78
C ARG A 64 -14.70 -5.40 9.30
N GLY A 65 -14.98 -5.33 8.02
CA GLY A 65 -16.14 -5.97 7.39
C GLY A 65 -15.81 -6.45 5.99
N THR A 66 -16.52 -7.45 5.51
CA THR A 66 -16.38 -7.94 4.14
C THR A 66 -16.85 -6.87 3.17
N LEU A 67 -16.05 -6.58 2.17
CA LEU A 67 -16.37 -5.71 1.05
C LEU A 67 -16.81 -6.58 -0.11
N VAL A 68 -18.03 -6.36 -0.59
CA VAL A 68 -18.61 -7.09 -1.71
C VAL A 68 -18.86 -6.11 -2.83
N PRO A 69 -18.34 -6.35 -4.03
CA PRO A 69 -18.64 -5.51 -5.18
C PRO A 69 -20.13 -5.63 -5.58
N GLU A 70 -20.71 -4.55 -6.09
CA GLU A 70 -22.08 -4.50 -6.59
C GLU A 70 -22.08 -3.90 -7.99
N ASP A 71 -22.86 -4.47 -8.90
CA ASP A 71 -22.95 -4.01 -10.28
C ASP A 71 -23.40 -2.55 -10.37
N GLY A 72 -22.63 -1.74 -11.07
CA GLY A 72 -22.93 -0.31 -11.27
C GLY A 72 -22.58 0.57 -10.05
N VAL A 73 -22.05 0.01 -8.99
CA VAL A 73 -21.54 0.76 -7.85
C VAL A 73 -20.07 1.08 -8.06
N TYR A 74 -19.70 2.34 -7.88
CA TYR A 74 -18.33 2.83 -8.03
C TYR A 74 -17.77 3.40 -6.73
N GLU A 75 -18.63 3.69 -5.75
CA GLU A 75 -18.27 4.26 -4.47
C GLU A 75 -18.67 3.32 -3.34
N TYR A 76 -17.74 2.99 -2.47
CA TYR A 76 -17.90 2.02 -1.39
C TYR A 76 -17.52 2.61 -0.05
N LYS A 77 -18.19 2.15 1.01
CA LYS A 77 -17.81 2.43 2.40
C LYS A 77 -17.04 1.25 2.97
N ILE A 78 -15.81 1.49 3.35
CA ILE A 78 -14.94 0.51 4.00
C ILE A 78 -14.80 0.82 5.48
N LYS A 79 -14.93 -0.21 6.31
CA LYS A 79 -14.70 -0.11 7.76
C LYS A 79 -13.31 -0.64 8.08
N LEU A 80 -12.59 0.11 8.88
CA LEU A 80 -11.19 -0.14 9.22
C LEU A 80 -11.06 -0.51 10.70
N VAL A 81 -10.00 -1.26 11.02
CA VAL A 81 -9.66 -1.60 12.39
C VAL A 81 -8.95 -0.44 13.07
N ASP A 82 -8.02 0.20 12.38
CA ASP A 82 -7.19 1.28 12.91
C ASP A 82 -7.62 2.64 12.35
N GLU A 83 -7.32 3.71 13.08
CA GLU A 83 -7.58 5.07 12.63
C GLU A 83 -6.66 5.41 11.45
N PRO A 84 -7.21 5.83 10.31
CA PRO A 84 -6.45 6.09 9.08
C PRO A 84 -5.75 7.47 9.15
N TYR A 85 -4.89 7.68 10.15
CA TYR A 85 -4.19 8.95 10.30
C TYR A 85 -3.30 9.25 9.08
N GLY A 86 -3.27 10.52 8.70
CA GLY A 86 -2.49 11.00 7.56
C GLY A 86 -3.07 10.68 6.18
N TRP A 87 -4.11 9.84 6.09
CA TRP A 87 -4.78 9.55 4.82
C TRP A 87 -5.53 10.79 4.31
N GLN A 88 -5.42 11.06 3.03
CA GLN A 88 -6.01 12.22 2.37
C GLN A 88 -6.92 11.79 1.21
N PRO A 89 -7.91 12.62 0.83
CA PRO A 89 -8.62 12.43 -0.43
C PRO A 89 -7.65 12.31 -1.61
N ARG A 90 -7.91 11.38 -2.51
CA ARG A 90 -7.09 10.98 -3.66
C ARG A 90 -5.86 10.13 -3.34
N ASP A 91 -5.61 9.79 -2.07
CA ASP A 91 -4.64 8.72 -1.80
C ASP A 91 -5.16 7.41 -2.37
N LYS A 92 -4.25 6.59 -2.88
CA LYS A 92 -4.55 5.27 -3.43
C LYS A 92 -4.34 4.21 -2.38
N LEU A 93 -5.30 3.31 -2.27
CA LEU A 93 -5.24 2.14 -1.40
C LEU A 93 -5.22 0.88 -2.24
N ILE A 94 -4.43 -0.08 -1.82
CA ILE A 94 -4.50 -1.44 -2.34
C ILE A 94 -5.26 -2.31 -1.35
N ILE A 95 -6.38 -2.87 -1.79
CA ILE A 95 -7.12 -3.88 -1.05
C ILE A 95 -6.54 -5.22 -1.46
N ALA A 96 -5.86 -5.88 -0.53
CA ALA A 96 -5.20 -7.15 -0.80
C ALA A 96 -6.22 -8.25 -1.15
N SER A 97 -5.81 -9.18 -2.01
CA SER A 97 -6.59 -10.40 -2.24
C SER A 97 -6.82 -11.14 -0.93
N THR A 98 -8.02 -11.67 -0.77
CA THR A 98 -8.40 -12.54 0.35
C THR A 98 -8.74 -13.96 -0.13
N ASP A 99 -8.49 -14.25 -1.38
CA ASP A 99 -8.61 -15.56 -2.01
C ASP A 99 -7.22 -16.11 -2.36
N TYR A 100 -7.17 -17.34 -2.88
CA TYR A 100 -5.92 -18.01 -3.29
C TYR A 100 -5.25 -17.39 -4.52
N ASP A 101 -5.95 -16.54 -5.27
CA ASP A 101 -5.40 -15.80 -6.41
C ASP A 101 -4.93 -14.40 -5.98
N MET A 102 -3.61 -14.21 -5.96
CA MET A 102 -2.98 -12.93 -5.62
C MET A 102 -3.33 -11.79 -6.59
N ASN A 103 -3.78 -12.11 -7.81
CA ASN A 103 -4.15 -11.11 -8.82
C ASN A 103 -5.50 -10.45 -8.56
N GLN A 104 -6.21 -10.86 -7.51
CA GLN A 104 -7.45 -10.24 -7.06
C GLN A 104 -7.23 -9.04 -6.12
N ALA A 105 -5.99 -8.58 -5.95
CA ALA A 105 -5.73 -7.31 -5.28
C ALA A 105 -6.22 -6.15 -6.17
N GLU A 106 -6.91 -5.16 -5.56
CA GLU A 106 -7.55 -4.06 -6.28
C GLU A 106 -7.13 -2.70 -5.74
N GLU A 107 -6.98 -1.74 -6.64
CA GLU A 107 -6.66 -0.35 -6.29
C GLU A 107 -7.94 0.47 -6.21
N VAL A 108 -8.09 1.24 -5.15
CA VAL A 108 -9.17 2.22 -4.97
C VAL A 108 -8.60 3.56 -4.53
N GLU A 109 -9.34 4.64 -4.76
CA GLU A 109 -8.97 5.99 -4.36
C GLU A 109 -9.82 6.44 -3.18
N ILE A 110 -9.22 7.10 -2.20
CA ILE A 110 -9.93 7.67 -1.05
C ILE A 110 -10.72 8.90 -1.49
N VAL A 111 -12.02 8.88 -1.22
CA VAL A 111 -12.88 10.05 -1.35
C VAL A 111 -12.88 10.86 -0.05
N ASN A 112 -13.09 10.17 1.07
CA ASN A 112 -13.12 10.77 2.40
C ASN A 112 -12.95 9.70 3.49
N CYS A 113 -12.40 10.09 4.64
CA CYS A 113 -12.37 9.28 5.86
C CYS A 113 -12.95 10.07 7.03
N GLN A 114 -13.73 9.40 7.88
CA GLN A 114 -14.22 9.98 9.13
C GLN A 114 -13.11 9.90 10.19
N ILE A 115 -12.54 11.03 10.55
CA ILE A 115 -11.50 11.18 11.58
C ILE A 115 -11.87 12.36 12.48
N PRO A 116 -11.83 12.24 13.81
CA PRO A 116 -11.54 11.02 14.59
C PRO A 116 -12.65 9.98 14.50
N CYS A 117 -12.28 8.72 14.77
CA CYS A 117 -13.21 7.59 14.71
C CYS A 117 -14.06 7.50 16.00
N ASP A 118 -15.37 7.31 15.85
CA ASP A 118 -16.28 7.01 16.96
C ASP A 118 -16.66 5.51 16.90
N GLY A 119 -15.95 4.70 17.66
CA GLY A 119 -16.15 3.26 17.78
C GLY A 119 -15.59 2.42 16.64
N PHE A 120 -15.60 2.90 15.40
CA PHE A 120 -14.92 2.30 14.23
C PHE A 120 -14.62 3.38 13.20
N CYS A 121 -13.57 3.14 12.41
CA CYS A 121 -13.16 4.04 11.37
C CYS A 121 -13.84 3.66 10.06
N GLU A 122 -14.39 4.64 9.36
CA GLU A 122 -15.03 4.44 8.05
C GLU A 122 -14.41 5.40 7.03
N CYS A 123 -14.02 4.85 5.89
CA CYS A 123 -13.64 5.63 4.71
C CYS A 123 -14.60 5.34 3.57
N THR A 124 -14.89 6.36 2.79
CA THR A 124 -15.49 6.24 1.47
C THR A 124 -14.38 6.17 0.45
N VAL A 125 -14.41 5.16 -0.40
CA VAL A 125 -13.45 4.93 -1.47
C VAL A 125 -14.16 4.78 -2.79
N GLN A 126 -13.49 5.10 -3.90
CA GLN A 126 -14.02 4.91 -5.24
C GLN A 126 -13.11 3.99 -6.06
N GLY A 127 -13.72 3.15 -6.87
CA GLY A 127 -13.02 2.20 -7.75
C GLY A 127 -13.96 1.17 -8.36
N ASP A 128 -13.51 0.53 -9.43
CA ASP A 128 -14.23 -0.55 -10.12
C ASP A 128 -13.86 -1.89 -9.49
N LEU A 129 -14.48 -2.19 -8.34
CA LEU A 129 -14.24 -3.44 -7.62
C LEU A 129 -14.93 -4.61 -8.31
N LYS A 130 -14.22 -5.73 -8.41
CA LYS A 130 -14.66 -6.99 -9.06
C LYS A 130 -14.67 -8.17 -8.11
N TYR A 131 -13.88 -8.09 -7.03
CA TYR A 131 -13.66 -9.21 -6.13
C TYR A 131 -14.17 -8.93 -4.72
N THR A 132 -14.62 -9.99 -4.05
CA THR A 132 -14.99 -9.90 -2.63
C THR A 132 -13.74 -9.94 -1.77
N HIS A 133 -13.64 -8.98 -0.83
CA HIS A 133 -12.55 -8.92 0.13
C HIS A 133 -13.08 -9.19 1.54
N TYR A 134 -12.63 -10.28 2.15
CA TYR A 134 -13.09 -10.71 3.47
C TYR A 134 -12.42 -9.93 4.59
N GLY A 135 -13.22 -9.22 5.40
CA GLY A 135 -12.78 -8.48 6.58
C GLY A 135 -13.23 -9.10 7.91
N LYS A 136 -13.55 -10.39 7.93
CA LYS A 136 -13.99 -11.10 9.14
C LYS A 136 -12.90 -11.99 9.70
N ILE A 137 -12.87 -12.11 11.04
CA ILE A 137 -11.99 -13.08 11.71
C ILE A 137 -12.63 -14.46 11.59
N TYR A 138 -11.92 -15.39 10.96
CA TYR A 138 -12.28 -16.81 10.93
C TYR A 138 -11.53 -17.54 12.05
N LYS A 139 -12.26 -18.27 12.91
CA LYS A 139 -11.66 -19.23 13.83
C LYS A 139 -11.58 -20.57 13.11
N VAL A 140 -10.38 -21.01 12.79
CA VAL A 140 -10.15 -22.35 12.25
C VAL A 140 -9.98 -23.30 13.43
N HIS A 141 -10.85 -24.32 13.54
CA HIS A 141 -10.67 -25.41 14.49
C HIS A 141 -9.95 -26.54 13.74
N ILE A 142 -8.68 -26.73 14.06
CA ILE A 142 -7.92 -27.86 13.54
C ILE A 142 -8.12 -29.03 14.49
N TYR A 143 -8.85 -30.06 14.05
CA TYR A 143 -8.91 -31.32 14.74
C TYR A 143 -7.71 -32.16 14.29
N LEU A 144 -6.73 -32.35 15.15
CA LEU A 144 -5.68 -33.33 14.93
C LEU A 144 -6.27 -34.71 15.27
N PRO A 145 -6.21 -35.71 14.38
CA PRO A 145 -6.58 -37.05 14.75
C PRO A 145 -5.60 -37.57 15.83
N ILE A 146 -6.17 -38.09 16.91
CA ILE A 146 -5.44 -38.76 18.00
C ILE A 146 -5.04 -40.16 17.54
#